data_79bac3f4c6c3d3aa7298d5fcd0f129e6
#
_entry.id   79bac3f4c6c3d3aa7298d5fcd0f129e6
#
_cell.length_a   1.000
_cell.length_b   1.000
_cell.length_c   1.000
_cell.angle_alpha   90.00
_cell.angle_beta   90.00
_cell.angle_gamma   90.00
#
_symmetry.space_group_name_H-M   'P 1'
#
loop_
_entity.id
_entity.type
_entity.pdbx_description
1 polymer ?
#
loop_
_entity_poly.entity_id
_entity_poly.type
_entity_poly.pdbx_seq_one_letter_code
_entity_poly.pdbx_strand_id
1 'polypeptide(L)'
;MRRRSFLIGLAGCGATLLETRFAAAAAQSLFIEDLTWLEVRDAIAAGKLIAIVPTGGTEQNGPHMAIGKHNRIVRHCAGEIARRLGNALVAPVLAFVPEGSFDPPSGNMALPGTIGLSEPAFAAVLSDVARSLALAGFKLVCFLGDHGQSQQIQRSVAAALTRDWQPRGIRVASLDRYYGANGQVAWLEARGFTAAEIGTHAGLVDTAELLAVTPDAVRRNRLSPKTWPAAPTGAEGDPTRATAAIGAALIELKIATAVAEVRGLVAAGRG
;
A
#
# COMPACT_ATOMS: atom_id res chain seq x y z
N MET A 1 -15.41 -20.98 78.61
CA MET A 1 -16.32 -20.64 77.54
C MET A 1 -15.85 -19.35 76.88
N ARG A 2 -15.19 -19.37 75.70
CA ARG A 2 -14.86 -18.22 74.87
C ARG A 2 -15.05 -18.64 73.43
N ARG A 3 -16.01 -18.02 72.72
CA ARG A 3 -16.28 -18.18 71.30
C ARG A 3 -15.19 -17.44 70.46
N ARG A 4 -14.58 -18.13 69.52
CA ARG A 4 -13.73 -17.54 68.52
C ARG A 4 -14.51 -17.49 67.22
N SER A 5 -14.78 -16.28 66.72
CA SER A 5 -15.36 -16.01 65.40
C SER A 5 -14.28 -16.11 64.36
N PHE A 6 -14.55 -16.86 63.26
CA PHE A 6 -13.70 -16.96 62.07
C PHE A 6 -14.15 -15.89 61.08
N LEU A 7 -13.23 -15.02 60.74
CA LEU A 7 -13.39 -14.09 59.60
C LEU A 7 -12.86 -14.78 58.35
N ILE A 8 -13.73 -15.05 57.36
CA ILE A 8 -13.36 -15.49 56.03
C ILE A 8 -13.21 -14.21 55.19
N GLY A 9 -11.98 -13.91 54.76
CA GLY A 9 -11.67 -12.82 53.87
C GLY A 9 -11.98 -13.18 52.42
N LEU A 10 -12.77 -12.36 51.78
CA LEU A 10 -12.94 -12.34 50.30
C LEU A 10 -11.64 -11.85 49.64
N ALA A 11 -10.93 -12.74 48.98
CA ALA A 11 -9.90 -12.39 48.02
C ALA A 11 -10.18 -13.15 46.72
N GLY A 12 -10.76 -12.50 45.74
CA GLY A 12 -11.02 -13.15 44.45
C GLY A 12 -11.87 -12.31 43.52
N CYS A 13 -11.36 -11.19 43.03
CA CYS A 13 -11.98 -10.47 41.86
C CYS A 13 -11.03 -9.50 41.15
N GLY A 14 -9.74 -9.83 41.07
CA GLY A 14 -8.75 -8.95 40.43
C GLY A 14 -8.09 -9.47 39.17
N ALA A 15 -8.18 -10.76 38.87
CA ALA A 15 -7.38 -11.37 37.77
C ALA A 15 -8.09 -11.40 36.43
N THR A 16 -9.41 -11.42 36.37
CA THR A 16 -10.17 -11.59 35.11
C THR A 16 -10.30 -10.33 34.26
N LEU A 17 -10.05 -9.14 34.81
CA LEU A 17 -10.16 -7.88 34.06
C LEU A 17 -8.85 -7.47 33.33
N LEU A 18 -7.72 -8.06 33.66
CA LEU A 18 -6.43 -7.75 33.04
C LEU A 18 -6.23 -8.54 31.73
N GLU A 19 -6.65 -9.79 31.66
CA GLU A 19 -6.51 -10.63 30.45
C GLU A 19 -7.40 -10.15 29.30
N THR A 20 -8.59 -9.62 29.58
CA THR A 20 -9.48 -9.07 28.55
C THR A 20 -8.98 -7.76 27.92
N ARG A 21 -8.14 -7.00 28.61
CA ARG A 21 -7.57 -5.76 28.07
C ARG A 21 -6.37 -5.99 27.13
N PHE A 22 -5.58 -7.05 27.35
CA PHE A 22 -4.47 -7.40 26.46
C PHE A 22 -4.96 -8.03 25.15
N ALA A 23 -6.01 -8.82 25.14
CA ALA A 23 -6.60 -9.39 23.94
C ALA A 23 -7.25 -8.31 23.03
N ALA A 24 -7.82 -7.25 23.61
CA ALA A 24 -8.45 -6.17 22.85
C ALA A 24 -7.46 -5.23 22.14
N ALA A 25 -6.22 -5.12 22.62
CA ALA A 25 -5.19 -4.24 22.01
C ALA A 25 -4.52 -4.90 20.79
N ALA A 26 -4.39 -6.24 20.76
CA ALA A 26 -3.83 -6.97 19.62
C ALA A 26 -4.80 -7.06 18.41
N ALA A 27 -6.09 -6.91 18.64
CA ALA A 27 -7.13 -7.05 17.60
C ALA A 27 -7.26 -5.84 16.64
N GLN A 28 -6.33 -4.90 16.65
CA GLN A 28 -6.45 -3.64 15.88
C GLN A 28 -5.56 -3.53 14.66
N SER A 29 -4.57 -4.41 14.42
CA SER A 29 -3.78 -4.32 13.20
C SER A 29 -4.62 -4.70 11.97
N LEU A 30 -4.46 -3.91 10.90
CA LEU A 30 -5.02 -4.20 9.59
C LEU A 30 -4.00 -4.90 8.68
N PHE A 31 -2.75 -5.01 9.13
CA PHE A 31 -1.66 -5.64 8.39
C PHE A 31 -1.52 -7.10 8.79
N ILE A 32 -1.63 -8.01 7.82
CA ILE A 32 -1.58 -9.46 8.03
C ILE A 32 -0.26 -9.87 8.70
N GLU A 33 0.84 -9.20 8.38
CA GLU A 33 2.18 -9.47 8.93
C GLU A 33 2.31 -9.18 10.44
N ASP A 34 1.39 -8.40 11.00
CA ASP A 34 1.34 -8.07 12.43
C ASP A 34 0.36 -8.98 13.20
N LEU A 35 -0.33 -9.88 12.51
CA LEU A 35 -1.35 -10.77 13.08
C LEU A 35 -0.84 -12.21 13.18
N THR A 36 -1.30 -12.92 14.20
CA THR A 36 -1.17 -14.36 14.24
C THR A 36 -2.15 -15.03 13.26
N TRP A 37 -1.88 -16.28 12.88
CA TRP A 37 -2.79 -17.01 11.97
C TRP A 37 -4.20 -17.18 12.55
N LEU A 38 -4.34 -17.25 13.89
CA LEU A 38 -5.65 -17.31 14.57
C LEU A 38 -6.41 -15.99 14.40
N GLU A 39 -5.74 -14.84 14.56
CA GLU A 39 -6.35 -13.52 14.38
C GLU A 39 -6.79 -13.28 12.94
N VAL A 40 -5.99 -13.74 11.96
CA VAL A 40 -6.38 -13.69 10.54
C VAL A 40 -7.62 -14.54 10.28
N ARG A 41 -7.66 -15.79 10.79
CA ARG A 41 -8.82 -16.67 10.68
C ARG A 41 -10.07 -16.02 11.27
N ASP A 42 -9.96 -15.45 12.47
CA ASP A 42 -11.08 -14.85 13.18
C ASP A 42 -11.56 -13.55 12.50
N ALA A 43 -10.64 -12.77 11.93
CA ALA A 43 -10.97 -11.59 11.13
C ALA A 43 -11.75 -11.97 9.85
N ILE A 44 -11.35 -13.03 9.15
CA ILE A 44 -12.06 -13.55 7.98
C ILE A 44 -13.46 -14.05 8.39
N ALA A 45 -13.57 -14.80 9.50
CA ALA A 45 -14.85 -15.26 10.03
C ALA A 45 -15.76 -14.09 10.44
N ALA A 46 -15.19 -12.98 10.90
CA ALA A 46 -15.90 -11.75 11.20
C ALA A 46 -16.26 -10.89 9.96
N GLY A 47 -15.98 -11.37 8.74
CA GLY A 47 -16.37 -10.71 7.49
C GLY A 47 -15.32 -9.81 6.85
N LYS A 48 -14.05 -9.84 7.28
CA LYS A 48 -12.96 -9.18 6.57
C LYS A 48 -12.55 -10.04 5.36
N LEU A 49 -13.29 -9.89 4.26
CA LEU A 49 -13.17 -10.73 3.07
C LEU A 49 -12.38 -10.08 1.92
N ILE A 50 -11.85 -8.88 2.12
CA ILE A 50 -11.04 -8.15 1.15
C ILE A 50 -9.58 -8.21 1.60
N ALA A 51 -8.69 -8.63 0.69
CA ALA A 51 -7.25 -8.52 0.88
C ALA A 51 -6.69 -7.44 -0.06
N ILE A 52 -5.99 -6.45 0.47
CA ILE A 52 -5.24 -5.47 -0.31
C ILE A 52 -3.79 -5.94 -0.38
N VAL A 53 -3.26 -6.08 -1.58
CA VAL A 53 -1.87 -6.46 -1.84
C VAL A 53 -1.14 -5.23 -2.38
N PRO A 54 -0.44 -4.48 -1.51
CA PRO A 54 0.31 -3.31 -1.95
C PRO A 54 1.57 -3.74 -2.71
N THR A 55 1.81 -3.15 -3.87
CA THR A 55 3.05 -3.29 -4.62
C THR A 55 3.73 -1.94 -4.71
N GLY A 56 4.93 -1.86 -4.18
CA GLY A 56 5.74 -0.66 -4.16
C GLY A 56 6.71 -0.63 -5.34
N GLY A 57 7.98 -0.55 -5.02
CA GLY A 57 9.14 -0.51 -5.90
C GLY A 57 10.36 -0.08 -5.09
N THR A 58 11.50 -0.66 -5.42
CA THR A 58 12.79 -0.27 -4.85
C THR A 58 13.66 0.23 -5.98
N GLU A 59 13.55 1.52 -6.26
CA GLU A 59 14.13 2.15 -7.43
C GLU A 59 14.92 3.43 -7.07
N GLN A 60 15.76 3.86 -7.99
CA GLN A 60 16.35 5.18 -7.93
C GLN A 60 15.26 6.27 -7.93
N ASN A 61 15.42 7.33 -7.15
CA ASN A 61 14.45 8.42 -7.00
C ASN A 61 15.15 9.78 -6.93
N GLY A 62 16.05 10.01 -7.88
CA GLY A 62 16.89 11.19 -7.88
C GLY A 62 17.82 11.25 -6.66
N PRO A 63 18.58 12.34 -6.50
CA PRO A 63 19.54 12.49 -5.42
C PRO A 63 18.89 12.76 -4.06
N HIS A 64 17.60 13.07 -4.02
CA HIS A 64 16.93 13.64 -2.84
C HIS A 64 15.97 12.69 -2.12
N MET A 65 15.54 11.59 -2.71
CA MET A 65 14.63 10.66 -2.04
C MET A 65 15.27 9.28 -1.81
N ALA A 66 14.83 8.63 -0.73
CA ALA A 66 15.18 7.24 -0.47
C ALA A 66 14.59 6.32 -1.55
N ILE A 67 15.35 5.29 -1.96
CA ILE A 67 14.98 4.35 -3.03
C ILE A 67 13.72 3.52 -2.74
N GLY A 68 13.28 3.43 -1.50
CA GLY A 68 12.05 2.76 -1.08
C GLY A 68 10.84 3.69 -0.94
N LYS A 69 10.73 4.78 -1.70
CA LYS A 69 9.61 5.75 -1.59
C LYS A 69 8.26 5.07 -1.78
N HIS A 70 8.11 4.30 -2.85
CA HIS A 70 6.86 3.62 -3.19
C HIS A 70 6.41 2.64 -2.12
N ASN A 71 7.35 1.91 -1.50
CA ASN A 71 7.04 0.97 -0.41
C ASN A 71 6.42 1.68 0.80
N ARG A 72 6.90 2.89 1.11
CA ARG A 72 6.42 3.70 2.23
C ARG A 72 5.05 4.30 1.94
N ILE A 73 4.89 4.88 0.74
CA ILE A 73 3.65 5.53 0.31
C ILE A 73 2.53 4.48 0.20
N VAL A 74 2.76 3.37 -0.51
CA VAL A 74 1.73 2.35 -0.70
C VAL A 74 1.34 1.65 0.60
N ARG A 75 2.29 1.40 1.52
CA ARG A 75 1.96 0.84 2.84
C ARG A 75 1.02 1.77 3.61
N HIS A 76 1.31 3.07 3.65
CA HIS A 76 0.45 4.07 4.29
C HIS A 76 -0.94 4.10 3.65
N CYS A 77 -1.00 4.22 2.33
CA CYS A 77 -2.27 4.28 1.60
C CYS A 77 -3.10 3.00 1.78
N ALA A 78 -2.47 1.82 1.71
CA ALA A 78 -3.15 0.54 1.89
C ALA A 78 -3.79 0.41 3.29
N GLY A 79 -3.08 0.83 4.34
CA GLY A 79 -3.60 0.87 5.71
C GLY A 79 -4.83 1.79 5.83
N GLU A 80 -4.76 3.00 5.27
CA GLU A 80 -5.87 3.95 5.28
C GLU A 80 -7.08 3.48 4.46
N ILE A 81 -6.83 2.86 3.30
CA ILE A 81 -7.89 2.26 2.47
C ILE A 81 -8.58 1.14 3.26
N ALA A 82 -7.83 0.22 3.86
CA ALA A 82 -8.38 -0.88 4.64
C ALA A 82 -9.20 -0.37 5.84
N ARG A 83 -8.73 0.66 6.53
CA ARG A 83 -9.43 1.31 7.63
C ARG A 83 -10.79 1.89 7.18
N ARG A 84 -10.83 2.58 6.04
CA ARG A 84 -12.06 3.20 5.49
C ARG A 84 -13.05 2.19 4.91
N LEU A 85 -12.55 1.05 4.46
CA LEU A 85 -13.40 -0.06 3.99
C LEU A 85 -14.03 -0.81 5.18
N GLY A 86 -13.31 -0.97 6.29
CA GLY A 86 -13.76 -1.66 7.50
C GLY A 86 -13.71 -3.19 7.44
N ASN A 87 -13.79 -3.76 6.23
CA ASN A 87 -13.83 -5.21 5.98
C ASN A 87 -12.64 -5.73 5.16
N ALA A 88 -11.49 -5.04 5.25
CA ALA A 88 -10.27 -5.39 4.53
C ALA A 88 -9.10 -5.64 5.48
N LEU A 89 -8.15 -6.48 5.05
CA LEU A 89 -6.80 -6.63 5.59
C LEU A 89 -5.77 -6.30 4.52
N VAL A 90 -4.56 -5.95 4.95
CA VAL A 90 -3.44 -5.57 4.09
C VAL A 90 -2.37 -6.65 4.14
N ALA A 91 -1.98 -7.21 3.00
CA ALA A 91 -0.84 -8.11 2.87
C ALA A 91 0.48 -7.33 3.01
N PRO A 92 1.62 -8.01 3.28
CA PRO A 92 2.93 -7.39 3.22
C PRO A 92 3.19 -6.71 1.88
N VAL A 93 3.93 -5.59 1.90
CA VAL A 93 4.29 -4.87 0.67
C VAL A 93 5.21 -5.71 -0.21
N LEU A 94 4.85 -5.89 -1.47
CA LEU A 94 5.75 -6.42 -2.49
C LEU A 94 6.69 -5.29 -2.93
N ALA A 95 7.90 -5.29 -2.36
CA ALA A 95 8.86 -4.21 -2.51
C ALA A 95 9.65 -4.25 -3.83
N PHE A 96 9.56 -5.35 -4.58
CA PHE A 96 10.28 -5.56 -5.84
C PHE A 96 9.29 -5.75 -6.97
N VAL A 97 9.43 -4.91 -7.99
CA VAL A 97 8.59 -4.87 -9.19
C VAL A 97 9.48 -4.77 -10.43
N PRO A 98 8.99 -4.88 -11.65
CA PRO A 98 9.78 -4.60 -12.84
C PRO A 98 10.26 -3.15 -12.88
N GLU A 99 11.57 -2.95 -13.11
CA GLU A 99 12.25 -1.65 -13.08
C GLU A 99 13.06 -1.39 -14.36
N GLY A 100 12.97 -2.27 -15.34
CA GLY A 100 13.74 -2.27 -16.59
C GLY A 100 14.43 -3.60 -16.85
N SER A 101 15.26 -3.66 -17.89
CA SER A 101 16.05 -4.85 -18.21
C SER A 101 17.34 -4.92 -17.40
N PHE A 102 17.81 -6.16 -17.16
CA PHE A 102 19.05 -6.43 -16.44
C PHE A 102 20.28 -6.40 -17.39
N ASP A 103 20.10 -6.84 -18.62
CA ASP A 103 21.20 -6.93 -19.59
C ASP A 103 20.70 -6.64 -21.02
N PRO A 104 21.15 -5.52 -21.64
CA PRO A 104 21.82 -4.41 -20.99
C PRO A 104 20.89 -3.70 -20.00
N PRO A 105 21.42 -3.09 -18.92
CA PRO A 105 20.62 -2.37 -17.95
C PRO A 105 19.83 -1.22 -18.61
N SER A 106 18.51 -1.14 -18.29
CA SER A 106 17.66 -0.05 -18.82
C SER A 106 16.69 0.43 -17.74
N GLY A 107 16.03 1.56 -18.01
CA GLY A 107 15.11 2.17 -17.05
C GLY A 107 15.80 2.49 -15.72
N ASN A 108 15.12 2.23 -14.62
CA ASN A 108 15.68 2.47 -13.27
C ASN A 108 16.85 1.53 -12.93
N MET A 109 16.93 0.35 -13.59
CA MET A 109 18.03 -0.60 -13.40
C MET A 109 19.40 -0.05 -13.85
N ALA A 110 19.43 1.03 -14.62
CA ALA A 110 20.68 1.68 -15.03
C ALA A 110 21.39 2.42 -13.87
N LEU A 111 20.71 2.65 -12.75
CA LEU A 111 21.26 3.38 -11.59
C LEU A 111 21.38 2.48 -10.35
N PRO A 112 22.48 2.64 -9.57
CA PRO A 112 22.75 1.81 -8.39
C PRO A 112 21.65 1.91 -7.33
N GLY A 113 21.36 0.80 -6.66
CA GLY A 113 20.41 0.70 -5.58
C GLY A 113 19.01 0.27 -6.03
N THR A 114 18.71 0.31 -7.33
CA THR A 114 17.47 -0.27 -7.88
C THR A 114 17.51 -1.79 -7.78
N ILE A 115 16.42 -2.39 -7.31
CA ILE A 115 16.26 -3.84 -7.19
C ILE A 115 14.93 -4.21 -7.85
N GLY A 116 15.00 -4.80 -9.03
CA GLY A 116 13.84 -5.17 -9.83
C GLY A 116 13.58 -6.67 -9.89
N LEU A 117 12.44 -7.02 -10.44
CA LEU A 117 12.08 -8.36 -10.89
C LEU A 117 11.90 -8.37 -12.41
N SER A 118 12.07 -9.53 -13.03
CA SER A 118 11.56 -9.71 -14.39
C SER A 118 10.03 -9.72 -14.39
N GLU A 119 9.41 -9.31 -15.49
CA GLU A 119 7.94 -9.32 -15.61
C GLU A 119 7.32 -10.70 -15.34
N PRO A 120 7.87 -11.81 -15.86
CA PRO A 120 7.37 -13.15 -15.55
C PRO A 120 7.49 -13.51 -14.07
N ALA A 121 8.60 -13.14 -13.41
CA ALA A 121 8.79 -13.40 -11.99
C ALA A 121 7.77 -12.60 -11.15
N PHE A 122 7.55 -11.33 -11.47
CA PHE A 122 6.55 -10.50 -10.79
C PHE A 122 5.13 -11.04 -10.99
N ALA A 123 4.76 -11.45 -12.21
CA ALA A 123 3.47 -12.06 -12.47
C ALA A 123 3.25 -13.36 -11.67
N ALA A 124 4.28 -14.19 -11.55
CA ALA A 124 4.24 -15.41 -10.75
C ALA A 124 4.05 -15.11 -9.26
N VAL A 125 4.81 -14.14 -8.71
CA VAL A 125 4.66 -13.70 -7.31
C VAL A 125 3.25 -13.19 -7.04
N LEU A 126 2.70 -12.32 -7.88
CA LEU A 126 1.32 -11.82 -7.75
C LEU A 126 0.30 -12.98 -7.75
N SER A 127 0.50 -13.94 -8.65
CA SER A 127 -0.40 -15.09 -8.78
C SER A 127 -0.38 -15.96 -7.53
N ASP A 128 0.80 -16.24 -6.96
CA ASP A 128 0.93 -17.10 -5.79
C ASP A 128 0.47 -16.39 -4.50
N VAL A 129 0.72 -15.10 -4.37
CA VAL A 129 0.18 -14.29 -3.27
C VAL A 129 -1.36 -14.29 -3.33
N ALA A 130 -1.94 -14.05 -4.50
CA ALA A 130 -3.40 -14.08 -4.64
C ALA A 130 -3.99 -15.48 -4.35
N ARG A 131 -3.33 -16.56 -4.78
CA ARG A 131 -3.74 -17.96 -4.47
C ARG A 131 -3.71 -18.22 -2.97
N SER A 132 -2.66 -17.80 -2.29
CA SER A 132 -2.51 -17.95 -0.84
C SER A 132 -3.63 -17.24 -0.07
N LEU A 133 -3.95 -16.00 -0.47
CA LEU A 133 -5.03 -15.22 0.13
C LEU A 133 -6.40 -15.83 -0.17
N ALA A 134 -6.64 -16.33 -1.38
CA ALA A 134 -7.87 -17.03 -1.75
C ALA A 134 -8.04 -18.34 -0.96
N LEU A 135 -6.95 -19.09 -0.73
CA LEU A 135 -6.93 -20.29 0.09
C LEU A 135 -7.26 -19.99 1.56
N ALA A 136 -6.78 -18.85 2.08
CA ALA A 136 -7.09 -18.39 3.44
C ALA A 136 -8.57 -18.02 3.63
N GLY A 137 -9.32 -17.73 2.54
CA GLY A 137 -10.76 -17.45 2.59
C GLY A 137 -11.16 -16.05 2.11
N PHE A 138 -10.23 -15.21 1.70
CA PHE A 138 -10.56 -13.92 1.09
C PHE A 138 -11.35 -14.11 -0.22
N LYS A 139 -12.32 -13.23 -0.47
CA LYS A 139 -13.22 -13.27 -1.64
C LYS A 139 -12.89 -12.22 -2.69
N LEU A 140 -12.24 -11.13 -2.28
CA LEU A 140 -11.74 -10.09 -3.17
C LEU A 140 -10.28 -9.81 -2.83
N VAL A 141 -9.39 -10.04 -3.80
CA VAL A 141 -7.97 -9.67 -3.70
C VAL A 141 -7.72 -8.47 -4.59
N CYS A 142 -7.23 -7.38 -4.02
CA CYS A 142 -6.99 -6.12 -4.71
C CYS A 142 -5.48 -5.84 -4.79
N PHE A 143 -4.91 -5.85 -5.99
CA PHE A 143 -3.56 -5.33 -6.21
C PHE A 143 -3.60 -3.80 -6.19
N LEU A 144 -2.77 -3.20 -5.34
CA LEU A 144 -2.65 -1.75 -5.16
C LEU A 144 -1.24 -1.33 -5.56
N GLY A 145 -1.05 -0.93 -6.82
CA GLY A 145 0.25 -0.60 -7.38
C GLY A 145 0.59 0.88 -7.30
N ASP A 146 1.70 1.22 -6.67
CA ASP A 146 2.22 2.60 -6.59
C ASP A 146 3.34 2.89 -7.59
N HIS A 147 3.64 1.97 -8.50
CA HIS A 147 4.70 2.04 -9.50
C HIS A 147 4.17 1.85 -10.92
N GLY A 148 4.63 2.68 -11.89
CA GLY A 148 4.09 2.72 -13.24
C GLY A 148 4.25 1.42 -14.02
N GLN A 149 5.46 0.86 -14.05
CA GLN A 149 5.78 -0.33 -14.87
C GLN A 149 5.07 -1.60 -14.39
N SER A 150 4.59 -1.62 -13.14
CA SER A 150 3.89 -2.77 -12.57
C SER A 150 2.41 -2.86 -12.98
N GLN A 151 1.79 -1.77 -13.43
CA GLN A 151 0.33 -1.65 -13.62
C GLN A 151 -0.22 -2.64 -14.65
N GLN A 152 0.40 -2.77 -15.81
CA GLN A 152 -0.07 -3.65 -16.88
C GLN A 152 -0.05 -5.13 -16.46
N ILE A 153 0.98 -5.53 -15.73
CA ILE A 153 1.14 -6.92 -15.26
C ILE A 153 0.08 -7.23 -14.22
N GLN A 154 -0.16 -6.31 -13.27
CA GLN A 154 -1.22 -6.45 -12.27
C GLN A 154 -2.59 -6.63 -12.91
N ARG A 155 -2.93 -5.83 -13.93
CA ARG A 155 -4.18 -5.97 -14.70
C ARG A 155 -4.30 -7.34 -15.35
N SER A 156 -3.24 -7.77 -16.03
CA SER A 156 -3.23 -9.04 -16.76
C SER A 156 -3.40 -10.22 -15.82
N VAL A 157 -2.67 -10.26 -14.70
CA VAL A 157 -2.78 -11.30 -13.68
C VAL A 157 -4.16 -11.28 -13.03
N ALA A 158 -4.66 -10.11 -12.65
CA ALA A 158 -5.99 -9.97 -12.04
C ALA A 158 -7.11 -10.49 -12.94
N ALA A 159 -7.06 -10.14 -14.24
CA ALA A 159 -8.05 -10.60 -15.22
C ALA A 159 -8.01 -12.12 -15.41
N ALA A 160 -6.81 -12.71 -15.52
CA ALA A 160 -6.65 -14.16 -15.66
C ALA A 160 -7.19 -14.90 -14.44
N LEU A 161 -6.76 -14.52 -13.23
CA LEU A 161 -7.20 -15.18 -12.00
C LEU A 161 -8.70 -15.00 -11.75
N THR A 162 -9.28 -13.84 -12.04
CA THR A 162 -10.72 -13.61 -11.89
C THR A 162 -11.52 -14.54 -12.80
N ARG A 163 -11.13 -14.67 -14.07
CA ARG A 163 -11.78 -15.59 -14.99
C ARG A 163 -11.75 -17.04 -14.48
N ASP A 164 -10.57 -17.49 -14.01
CA ASP A 164 -10.37 -18.85 -13.56
C ASP A 164 -11.09 -19.15 -12.23
N TRP A 165 -11.32 -18.13 -11.39
CA TRP A 165 -11.90 -18.30 -10.05
C TRP A 165 -13.34 -17.82 -9.92
N GLN A 166 -13.92 -17.27 -10.98
CA GLN A 166 -15.35 -16.87 -11.02
C GLN A 166 -16.30 -17.97 -10.51
N PRO A 167 -16.15 -19.27 -10.88
CA PRO A 167 -17.01 -20.33 -10.36
C PRO A 167 -16.89 -20.53 -8.84
N ARG A 168 -15.80 -20.07 -8.22
CA ARG A 168 -15.56 -20.15 -6.77
C ARG A 168 -16.05 -18.90 -6.01
N GLY A 169 -16.62 -17.92 -6.73
CA GLY A 169 -17.02 -16.64 -6.15
C GLY A 169 -15.86 -15.79 -5.65
N ILE A 170 -14.65 -15.95 -6.22
CA ILE A 170 -13.45 -15.21 -5.87
C ILE A 170 -13.08 -14.28 -7.03
N ARG A 171 -12.74 -13.03 -6.70
CA ARG A 171 -12.31 -12.03 -7.67
C ARG A 171 -10.94 -11.48 -7.31
N VAL A 172 -10.17 -11.17 -8.33
CA VAL A 172 -8.90 -10.44 -8.21
C VAL A 172 -9.02 -9.18 -9.05
N ALA A 173 -8.63 -8.03 -8.52
CA ALA A 173 -8.72 -6.75 -9.21
C ALA A 173 -7.40 -5.99 -9.11
N SER A 174 -7.03 -5.28 -10.16
CA SER A 174 -6.03 -4.22 -10.11
C SER A 174 -6.75 -2.89 -9.86
N LEU A 175 -6.30 -2.13 -8.85
CA LEU A 175 -6.90 -0.84 -8.52
C LEU A 175 -6.23 0.26 -9.35
N ASP A 176 -6.51 0.27 -10.64
CA ASP A 176 -5.82 1.10 -11.63
C ASP A 176 -6.01 2.60 -11.40
N ARG A 177 -7.18 2.98 -10.87
CA ARG A 177 -7.50 4.39 -10.63
C ARG A 177 -6.70 4.98 -9.48
N TYR A 178 -6.21 4.15 -8.57
CA TYR A 178 -5.29 4.59 -7.51
C TYR A 178 -4.02 5.23 -8.09
N TYR A 179 -3.46 4.66 -9.15
CA TYR A 179 -2.23 5.16 -9.78
C TYR A 179 -2.50 6.22 -10.85
N GLY A 180 -3.35 5.93 -11.82
CA GLY A 180 -3.39 6.71 -13.07
C GLY A 180 -4.57 7.67 -13.22
N ALA A 181 -5.65 7.53 -12.44
CA ALA A 181 -6.87 8.32 -12.60
C ALA A 181 -7.41 8.82 -11.23
N ASN A 182 -6.52 9.27 -10.38
CA ASN A 182 -6.79 9.69 -9.01
C ASN A 182 -7.07 11.20 -8.84
N GLY A 183 -6.95 11.99 -9.90
CA GLY A 183 -7.21 13.42 -9.89
C GLY A 183 -6.06 14.31 -9.40
N GLN A 184 -4.89 13.74 -9.06
CA GLN A 184 -3.76 14.50 -8.53
C GLN A 184 -3.23 15.55 -9.50
N VAL A 185 -3.05 15.20 -10.78
CA VAL A 185 -2.56 16.13 -11.81
C VAL A 185 -3.53 17.31 -11.95
N ALA A 186 -4.82 17.05 -12.11
CA ALA A 186 -5.84 18.10 -12.24
C ALA A 186 -5.90 18.99 -10.97
N TRP A 187 -5.70 18.41 -9.79
CA TRP A 187 -5.65 19.16 -8.54
C TRP A 187 -4.46 20.11 -8.47
N LEU A 188 -3.29 19.69 -8.97
CA LEU A 188 -2.08 20.53 -9.04
C LEU A 188 -2.20 21.61 -10.12
N GLU A 189 -2.69 21.28 -11.32
CA GLU A 189 -2.90 22.23 -12.42
C GLU A 189 -3.85 23.36 -12.01
N ALA A 190 -4.94 23.03 -11.31
CA ALA A 190 -5.87 24.02 -10.74
C ALA A 190 -5.22 24.98 -9.72
N ARG A 191 -4.02 24.66 -9.25
CA ARG A 191 -3.20 25.48 -8.32
C ARG A 191 -2.01 26.14 -9.00
N GLY A 192 -1.98 26.12 -10.34
CA GLY A 192 -0.97 26.82 -11.15
C GLY A 192 0.35 26.08 -11.30
N PHE A 193 0.39 24.75 -11.02
CA PHE A 193 1.54 23.94 -11.36
C PHE A 193 1.49 23.53 -12.83
N THR A 194 2.60 23.67 -13.51
CA THR A 194 2.73 23.24 -14.92
C THR A 194 3.06 21.74 -14.99
N ALA A 195 2.77 21.10 -16.12
CA ALA A 195 3.14 19.70 -16.34
C ALA A 195 4.65 19.46 -16.18
N ALA A 196 5.50 20.43 -16.57
CA ALA A 196 6.95 20.35 -16.42
C ALA A 196 7.39 20.37 -14.94
N GLU A 197 6.70 21.11 -14.07
CA GLU A 197 6.96 21.13 -12.63
C GLU A 197 6.46 19.86 -11.94
N ILE A 198 5.30 19.37 -12.33
CA ILE A 198 4.71 18.12 -11.79
C ILE A 198 5.65 16.95 -12.06
N GLY A 199 6.09 16.81 -13.34
CA GLY A 199 6.97 15.74 -13.78
C GLY A 199 6.32 14.36 -13.72
N THR A 200 7.12 13.33 -13.99
CA THR A 200 6.65 11.94 -14.09
C THR A 200 7.36 10.99 -13.13
N HIS A 201 8.51 11.39 -12.56
CA HIS A 201 9.33 10.53 -11.69
C HIS A 201 10.19 11.38 -10.75
N ALA A 202 10.11 11.08 -9.45
CA ALA A 202 10.86 11.79 -8.42
C ALA A 202 10.67 13.33 -8.44
N GLY A 203 9.59 13.81 -9.06
CA GLY A 203 9.24 15.20 -9.17
C GLY A 203 8.43 15.73 -7.99
N LEU A 204 7.52 16.66 -8.28
CA LEU A 204 6.68 17.32 -7.28
C LEU A 204 5.79 16.32 -6.52
N VAL A 205 5.10 15.43 -7.24
CA VAL A 205 4.14 14.49 -6.64
C VAL A 205 4.83 13.53 -5.68
N ASP A 206 5.80 12.78 -6.17
CA ASP A 206 6.53 11.79 -5.39
C ASP A 206 7.19 12.38 -4.14
N THR A 207 7.82 13.55 -4.32
CA THR A 207 8.50 14.25 -3.22
C THR A 207 7.51 14.74 -2.16
N ALA A 208 6.37 15.30 -2.59
CA ALA A 208 5.34 15.78 -1.68
C ALA A 208 4.70 14.63 -0.89
N GLU A 209 4.34 13.53 -1.57
CA GLU A 209 3.77 12.34 -0.92
C GLU A 209 4.74 11.74 0.10
N LEU A 210 6.03 11.60 -0.27
CA LEU A 210 7.03 11.07 0.66
C LEU A 210 7.27 12.01 1.86
N LEU A 211 7.24 13.34 1.65
CA LEU A 211 7.30 14.32 2.74
C LEU A 211 6.13 14.20 3.72
N ALA A 212 4.94 13.84 3.22
CA ALA A 212 3.77 13.65 4.07
C ALA A 212 3.82 12.34 4.89
N VAL A 213 4.37 11.27 4.31
CA VAL A 213 4.38 9.93 4.94
C VAL A 213 5.64 9.71 5.79
N THR A 214 6.80 10.08 5.25
CA THR A 214 8.11 9.83 5.88
C THR A 214 9.08 10.96 5.53
N PRO A 215 8.97 12.12 6.18
CA PRO A 215 9.76 13.32 5.84
C PRO A 215 11.28 13.09 5.90
N ASP A 216 11.76 12.23 6.79
CA ASP A 216 13.18 11.89 6.93
C ASP A 216 13.73 11.07 5.75
N ALA A 217 12.86 10.53 4.90
CA ALA A 217 13.27 9.87 3.67
C ALA A 217 13.59 10.84 2.52
N VAL A 218 13.38 12.16 2.72
CA VAL A 218 13.71 13.21 1.74
C VAL A 218 14.94 14.00 2.22
N ARG A 219 15.96 14.06 1.38
CA ARG A 219 17.18 14.84 1.60
C ARG A 219 16.97 16.26 1.11
N ARG A 220 16.41 17.14 1.97
CA ARG A 220 16.01 18.51 1.61
C ARG A 220 17.16 19.36 1.06
N ASN A 221 18.38 19.12 1.50
CA ASN A 221 19.59 19.80 1.03
C ASN A 221 20.05 19.35 -0.37
N ARG A 222 19.38 18.34 -0.96
CA ARG A 222 19.65 17.86 -2.31
C ARG A 222 18.51 18.14 -3.30
N LEU A 223 17.48 18.88 -2.88
CA LEU A 223 16.42 19.35 -3.77
C LEU A 223 16.99 20.35 -4.76
N SER A 224 16.64 20.24 -6.03
CA SER A 224 17.06 21.15 -7.08
C SER A 224 15.89 21.41 -8.03
N PRO A 225 15.69 22.69 -8.47
CA PRO A 225 14.66 23.05 -9.43
C PRO A 225 14.98 22.59 -10.85
N LYS A 226 16.16 22.05 -11.07
CA LYS A 226 16.54 21.58 -12.41
C LYS A 226 15.87 20.24 -12.68
N THR A 227 14.83 20.32 -13.49
CA THR A 227 14.42 19.22 -14.32
C THR A 227 15.59 18.81 -15.20
N TRP A 228 15.91 17.60 -15.20
CA TRP A 228 17.17 17.05 -15.65
C TRP A 228 17.21 16.67 -17.12
N PRO A 229 17.82 17.46 -18.02
CA PRO A 229 18.23 16.90 -19.29
C PRO A 229 19.73 16.65 -19.41
N ALA A 230 20.56 17.05 -18.46
CA ALA A 230 22.02 17.10 -18.70
C ALA A 230 22.85 16.04 -17.96
N ALA A 231 22.25 15.23 -17.09
CA ALA A 231 22.91 14.07 -16.45
C ALA A 231 21.84 13.07 -16.01
N PRO A 232 22.12 11.76 -16.00
CA PRO A 232 21.18 10.77 -15.51
C PRO A 232 21.04 10.90 -13.99
N THR A 233 20.16 11.77 -13.54
CA THR A 233 19.95 12.04 -12.11
C THR A 233 18.78 11.30 -11.56
N GLY A 234 18.04 10.63 -12.46
CA GLY A 234 16.92 9.83 -12.09
C GLY A 234 15.73 10.62 -11.53
N ALA A 235 15.54 11.88 -11.95
CA ALA A 235 14.37 12.66 -11.56
C ALA A 235 13.84 13.49 -12.74
N GLU A 236 12.52 13.58 -12.84
CA GLU A 236 11.78 14.37 -13.81
C GLU A 236 10.71 15.20 -13.10
N GLY A 237 10.76 16.53 -13.25
CA GLY A 237 9.89 17.47 -12.57
C GLY A 237 10.65 18.37 -11.57
N ASP A 238 9.93 19.25 -10.87
CA ASP A 238 10.51 20.16 -9.87
C ASP A 238 10.11 19.74 -8.44
N PRO A 239 11.00 19.10 -7.68
CA PRO A 239 10.72 18.70 -6.31
C PRO A 239 10.81 19.86 -5.30
N THR A 240 11.33 21.05 -5.70
CA THR A 240 11.61 22.14 -4.74
C THR A 240 10.35 22.78 -4.17
N ARG A 241 9.22 22.71 -4.92
CA ARG A 241 7.92 23.22 -4.49
C ARG A 241 7.10 22.19 -3.70
N ALA A 242 7.63 20.98 -3.50
CA ALA A 242 6.96 19.93 -2.76
C ALA A 242 6.87 20.27 -1.26
N THR A 243 5.70 20.07 -0.69
CA THR A 243 5.46 20.23 0.75
C THR A 243 4.67 19.04 1.29
N ALA A 244 4.79 18.76 2.59
CA ALA A 244 3.99 17.71 3.24
C ALA A 244 2.47 17.99 3.14
N ALA A 245 2.05 19.27 3.12
CA ALA A 245 0.65 19.63 2.97
C ALA A 245 0.11 19.29 1.57
N ILE A 246 0.88 19.56 0.51
CA ILE A 246 0.55 19.11 -0.84
C ILE A 246 0.46 17.60 -0.86
N GLY A 247 1.47 16.90 -0.34
CA GLY A 247 1.50 15.43 -0.31
C GLY A 247 0.31 14.81 0.41
N ALA A 248 -0.09 15.36 1.54
CA ALA A 248 -1.28 14.90 2.27
C ALA A 248 -2.56 15.03 1.43
N ALA A 249 -2.73 16.13 0.68
CA ALA A 249 -3.85 16.31 -0.23
C ALA A 249 -3.83 15.31 -1.39
N LEU A 250 -2.65 15.07 -1.97
CA LEU A 250 -2.48 14.11 -3.07
C LEU A 250 -2.76 12.67 -2.61
N ILE A 251 -2.25 12.27 -1.46
CA ILE A 251 -2.51 10.96 -0.84
C ILE A 251 -4.01 10.78 -0.57
N GLU A 252 -4.69 11.81 -0.08
CA GLU A 252 -6.14 11.74 0.15
C GLU A 252 -6.92 11.44 -1.13
N LEU A 253 -6.55 12.05 -2.26
CA LEU A 253 -7.15 11.78 -3.56
C LEU A 253 -6.95 10.32 -4.00
N LYS A 254 -5.74 9.77 -3.85
CA LYS A 254 -5.43 8.36 -4.16
C LYS A 254 -6.29 7.42 -3.31
N ILE A 255 -6.32 7.64 -2.00
CA ILE A 255 -7.06 6.81 -1.04
C ILE A 255 -8.56 6.87 -1.33
N ALA A 256 -9.13 8.05 -1.50
CA ALA A 256 -10.56 8.22 -1.78
C ALA A 256 -10.96 7.51 -3.08
N THR A 257 -10.13 7.62 -4.10
CA THR A 257 -10.34 6.97 -5.40
C THR A 257 -10.31 5.44 -5.26
N ALA A 258 -9.31 4.89 -4.58
CA ALA A 258 -9.21 3.45 -4.36
C ALA A 258 -10.38 2.90 -3.52
N VAL A 259 -10.79 3.61 -2.46
CA VAL A 259 -11.96 3.23 -1.66
C VAL A 259 -13.23 3.19 -2.50
N ALA A 260 -13.44 4.19 -3.35
CA ALA A 260 -14.60 4.22 -4.27
C ALA A 260 -14.57 3.07 -5.27
N GLU A 261 -13.39 2.76 -5.83
CA GLU A 261 -13.19 1.66 -6.77
C GLU A 261 -13.50 0.31 -6.11
N VAL A 262 -12.96 0.02 -4.93
CA VAL A 262 -13.23 -1.22 -4.19
C VAL A 262 -14.71 -1.36 -3.84
N ARG A 263 -15.37 -0.27 -3.37
CA ARG A 263 -16.81 -0.28 -3.08
C ARG A 263 -17.63 -0.60 -4.32
N GLY A 264 -17.27 -0.07 -5.49
CA GLY A 264 -17.88 -0.39 -6.77
C GLY A 264 -17.73 -1.87 -7.14
N LEU A 265 -16.53 -2.43 -6.95
CA LEU A 265 -16.26 -3.86 -7.16
C LEU A 265 -17.12 -4.75 -6.25
N VAL A 266 -17.27 -4.39 -4.98
CA VAL A 266 -18.11 -5.14 -4.02
C VAL A 266 -19.59 -5.06 -4.41
N ALA A 267 -20.07 -3.90 -4.81
CA ALA A 267 -21.47 -3.73 -5.23
C ALA A 267 -21.80 -4.57 -6.49
N ALA A 268 -20.91 -4.54 -7.49
CA ALA A 268 -21.06 -5.31 -8.72
C ALA A 268 -20.95 -6.84 -8.54
N GLY A 269 -20.43 -7.32 -7.43
CA GLY A 269 -20.34 -8.76 -7.13
C GLY A 269 -21.51 -9.33 -6.33
N ARG A 270 -22.48 -8.49 -5.96
CA ARG A 270 -23.70 -8.88 -5.23
C ARG A 270 -24.93 -9.08 -6.12
N GLY A 271 -24.83 -8.76 -7.39
CA GLY A 271 -25.85 -8.99 -8.42
C GLY A 271 -25.51 -10.22 -9.23
#